data_be1d8b076303445cdfc7dae82f0a3643
#
_entry.id   be1d8b076303445cdfc7dae82f0a3643
#
_cell.length_a   1.000
_cell.length_b   1.000
_cell.length_c   1.000
_cell.angle_alpha   90.00
_cell.angle_beta   90.00
_cell.angle_gamma   90.00
#
_symmetry.space_group_name_H-M   'P 1'
#
loop_
_entity.id
_entity.type
_entity.pdbx_description
1 polymer ?
#
loop_
_entity_poly.entity_id
_entity_poly.type
_entity_poly.pdbx_seq_one_letter_code
_entity_poly.pdbx_strand_id
1 'polypeptide(L)'
;MSRGLGDVYKRQGCSEAFIRSGAPMASDVVLNMIALEYDDTLAAASGQPFEEHLQEIIKAYDGQYILAVEGAVPALADSGYCMVGGHAFINQLKEAAAHCAAIINYGSCSAWGGIQAARPNPTQSTGVPNIIGDKPIINVPGCPPIPEVMTGVIAHYAMFGKLPPVDNEGRPKQFFGNRLHDTCYRRPFFDAGLFAEDFNDKGAKAGWCLYKLGCRGPETYSSCGNLRWWNGLSYPVQSGASCIGCTNKNFWDEDPLYERIPDVPGISSLGLGNIDTVGGIALGAMAVGIAGHAATSAIQKKKRDAAEAKKSSERKDG
;
A
#
# COMPACT_ATOMS: atom_id res chain seq x y z
N MET A 1 4.17 11.37 -17.47
CA MET A 1 3.67 10.95 -18.80
C MET A 1 4.21 9.60 -19.12
N SER A 2 3.43 8.70 -19.62
CA SER A 2 3.83 7.34 -19.94
C SER A 2 3.15 6.94 -21.21
N ARG A 3 3.93 6.70 -22.28
CA ARG A 3 3.27 6.37 -23.53
C ARG A 3 4.07 5.71 -24.58
N GLY A 4 3.48 5.50 -25.70
CA GLY A 4 3.95 4.79 -26.84
C GLY A 4 3.43 3.35 -26.85
N LEU A 5 4.12 2.45 -27.52
CA LEU A 5 3.74 1.03 -27.57
C LEU A 5 3.58 0.40 -26.19
N GLY A 6 4.22 0.96 -25.19
CA GLY A 6 4.01 0.57 -23.80
C GLY A 6 2.57 0.76 -23.31
N ASP A 7 1.81 1.66 -23.90
CA ASP A 7 0.41 1.92 -23.51
C ASP A 7 -0.52 0.76 -23.87
N VAL A 8 -0.22 0.01 -24.89
CA VAL A 8 -0.97 -1.22 -25.22
C VAL A 8 -0.80 -2.26 -24.12
N TYR A 9 0.32 -2.26 -23.44
CA TYR A 9 0.66 -3.16 -22.35
C TYR A 9 0.59 -2.49 -20.98
N LYS A 10 0.61 -1.16 -20.94
CA LYS A 10 0.37 -0.39 -19.73
C LYS A 10 -1.11 -0.20 -19.55
N ARG A 11 -1.51 -0.41 -18.37
CA ARG A 11 -2.85 -0.10 -17.94
C ARG A 11 -2.89 1.41 -17.69
N GLN A 12 -3.50 2.17 -18.59
CA GLN A 12 -3.77 3.61 -18.40
C GLN A 12 -4.73 3.86 -17.23
N GLY A 13 -4.69 2.98 -16.24
CA GLY A 13 -5.58 3.01 -15.10
C GLY A 13 -5.40 4.25 -14.23
N CYS A 14 -4.21 4.85 -14.21
CA CYS A 14 -3.99 6.06 -13.43
C CYS A 14 -4.62 7.28 -14.12
N SER A 15 -4.43 7.48 -15.41
CA SER A 15 -5.12 8.53 -16.16
C SER A 15 -6.63 8.32 -16.16
N GLU A 16 -7.11 7.09 -16.34
CA GLU A 16 -8.52 6.74 -16.22
C GLU A 16 -9.08 7.03 -14.82
N ALA A 17 -8.31 6.71 -13.77
CA ALA A 17 -8.69 7.06 -12.40
C ALA A 17 -8.75 8.58 -12.21
N PHE A 18 -7.75 9.31 -12.71
CA PHE A 18 -7.70 10.76 -12.60
C PHE A 18 -8.95 11.43 -13.16
N ILE A 19 -9.38 11.09 -14.38
CA ILE A 19 -10.56 11.67 -15.01
C ILE A 19 -11.88 11.34 -14.31
N ARG A 20 -11.88 10.37 -13.41
CA ARG A 20 -13.05 9.98 -12.60
C ARG A 20 -13.09 10.59 -11.21
N SER A 21 -12.19 11.54 -10.90
CA SER A 21 -12.24 12.26 -9.63
C SER A 21 -13.54 13.06 -9.52
N GLY A 22 -14.18 12.98 -8.35
CA GLY A 22 -15.43 13.67 -8.08
C GLY A 22 -15.28 14.99 -7.36
N ALA A 23 -14.18 15.16 -6.59
CA ALA A 23 -13.93 16.42 -5.85
C ALA A 23 -12.43 16.59 -5.51
N PRO A 24 -11.70 17.50 -6.19
CA PRO A 24 -12.15 18.26 -7.37
C PRO A 24 -12.35 17.36 -8.59
N MET A 25 -13.23 17.73 -9.50
CA MET A 25 -13.33 17.02 -10.78
C MET A 25 -12.07 17.25 -11.61
N ALA A 26 -11.71 16.28 -12.45
CA ALA A 26 -10.57 16.42 -13.35
C ALA A 26 -10.67 17.67 -14.23
N SER A 27 -11.89 18.02 -14.69
CA SER A 27 -12.17 19.26 -15.42
C SER A 27 -11.85 20.52 -14.61
N ASP A 28 -12.14 20.52 -13.31
CA ASP A 28 -11.82 21.68 -12.45
C ASP A 28 -10.30 21.84 -12.32
N VAL A 29 -9.59 20.71 -12.18
CA VAL A 29 -8.12 20.73 -12.11
C VAL A 29 -7.52 21.24 -13.42
N VAL A 30 -7.90 20.66 -14.55
CA VAL A 30 -7.30 20.95 -15.87
C VAL A 30 -7.68 22.33 -16.37
N LEU A 31 -8.92 22.81 -16.12
CA LEU A 31 -9.39 24.08 -16.67
C LEU A 31 -9.16 25.27 -15.73
N ASN A 32 -9.03 25.04 -14.42
CA ASN A 32 -9.02 26.12 -13.44
C ASN A 32 -7.78 26.16 -12.52
N MET A 33 -7.05 25.05 -12.37
CA MET A 33 -5.96 24.97 -11.40
C MET A 33 -4.57 24.85 -12.02
N ILE A 34 -4.46 24.25 -13.21
CA ILE A 34 -3.19 24.00 -13.90
C ILE A 34 -3.32 24.38 -15.39
N ALA A 35 -2.18 24.58 -16.05
CA ALA A 35 -2.08 24.49 -17.49
C ALA A 35 -1.61 23.08 -17.84
N LEU A 36 -2.45 22.28 -18.49
CA LEU A 36 -2.08 20.94 -18.99
C LEU A 36 -1.45 21.09 -20.35
N GLU A 37 -0.13 21.21 -20.39
CA GLU A 37 0.62 21.50 -21.62
C GLU A 37 0.87 20.26 -22.47
N TYR A 38 1.02 19.10 -21.82
CA TYR A 38 1.34 17.85 -22.52
C TYR A 38 0.69 16.64 -21.85
N ASP A 39 -0.13 15.94 -22.60
CA ASP A 39 -0.71 14.63 -22.20
C ASP A 39 -1.06 13.84 -23.46
N ASP A 40 -0.41 12.71 -23.67
CA ASP A 40 -0.60 11.91 -24.89
C ASP A 40 -1.99 11.27 -25.00
N THR A 41 -2.74 11.11 -23.88
CA THR A 41 -4.09 10.53 -23.91
C THR A 41 -5.12 11.53 -24.38
N LEU A 42 -4.92 12.80 -24.02
CA LEU A 42 -5.88 13.87 -24.21
C LEU A 42 -5.52 14.76 -25.42
N ALA A 43 -4.29 14.65 -25.93
CA ALA A 43 -3.83 15.46 -27.05
C ALA A 43 -4.57 15.15 -28.34
N ALA A 44 -4.95 16.19 -29.07
CA ALA A 44 -5.48 16.06 -30.43
C ALA A 44 -4.38 15.83 -31.48
N ALA A 45 -3.16 16.34 -31.21
CA ALA A 45 -2.00 16.15 -32.06
C ALA A 45 -1.34 14.76 -31.84
N SER A 46 -0.66 14.25 -32.85
CA SER A 46 0.08 12.99 -32.79
C SER A 46 1.31 13.01 -33.68
N GLY A 47 2.24 12.09 -33.42
CA GLY A 47 3.47 11.98 -34.19
C GLY A 47 4.47 13.12 -33.98
N GLN A 48 5.27 13.45 -35.00
CA GLN A 48 6.36 14.40 -34.88
C GLN A 48 5.93 15.80 -34.36
N PRO A 49 4.83 16.41 -34.80
CA PRO A 49 4.40 17.69 -34.25
C PRO A 49 4.12 17.66 -32.74
N PHE A 50 3.69 16.52 -32.21
CA PHE A 50 3.45 16.35 -30.79
C PHE A 50 4.75 16.21 -29.99
N GLU A 51 5.74 15.51 -30.52
CA GLU A 51 7.07 15.41 -29.93
C GLU A 51 7.81 16.77 -29.96
N GLU A 52 7.70 17.52 -31.06
CA GLU A 52 8.23 18.88 -31.16
C GLU A 52 7.61 19.81 -30.10
N HIS A 53 6.31 19.71 -29.89
CA HIS A 53 5.62 20.47 -28.83
C HIS A 53 6.14 20.14 -27.43
N LEU A 54 6.45 18.87 -27.12
CA LEU A 54 7.10 18.52 -25.85
C LEU A 54 8.43 19.25 -25.67
N GLN A 55 9.24 19.31 -26.73
CA GLN A 55 10.53 20.01 -26.71
C GLN A 55 10.37 21.53 -26.53
N GLU A 56 9.33 22.13 -27.13
CA GLU A 56 9.00 23.53 -26.95
C GLU A 56 8.60 23.83 -25.50
N ILE A 57 7.78 22.97 -24.88
CA ILE A 57 7.38 23.10 -23.46
C ILE A 57 8.58 23.02 -22.53
N ILE A 58 9.45 22.02 -22.72
CA ILE A 58 10.66 21.85 -21.92
C ILE A 58 11.52 23.12 -21.95
N LYS A 59 11.67 23.74 -23.11
CA LYS A 59 12.45 24.98 -23.29
C LYS A 59 11.72 26.21 -22.72
N ALA A 60 10.42 26.31 -22.96
CA ALA A 60 9.64 27.50 -22.57
C ALA A 60 9.44 27.59 -21.05
N TYR A 61 9.33 26.45 -20.37
CA TYR A 61 9.03 26.36 -18.95
C TYR A 61 10.14 25.70 -18.14
N ASP A 62 11.38 25.88 -18.53
CA ASP A 62 12.56 25.31 -17.83
C ASP A 62 12.54 25.62 -16.33
N GLY A 63 12.56 24.58 -15.51
CA GLY A 63 12.49 24.68 -14.04
C GLY A 63 11.12 25.07 -13.47
N GLN A 64 10.07 25.20 -14.28
CA GLN A 64 8.79 25.73 -13.84
C GLN A 64 7.62 24.73 -13.91
N TYR A 65 7.75 23.61 -14.62
CA TYR A 65 6.68 22.63 -14.74
C TYR A 65 6.82 21.47 -13.78
N ILE A 66 5.70 20.85 -13.47
CA ILE A 66 5.63 19.57 -12.76
C ILE A 66 5.53 18.46 -13.80
N LEU A 67 6.40 17.46 -13.65
CA LEU A 67 6.36 16.27 -14.47
C LEU A 67 5.52 15.19 -13.78
N ALA A 68 4.37 14.87 -14.34
CA ALA A 68 3.53 13.75 -13.91
C ALA A 68 3.89 12.49 -14.69
N VAL A 69 4.22 11.41 -14.01
CA VAL A 69 4.66 10.16 -14.64
C VAL A 69 3.74 9.01 -14.27
N GLU A 70 3.24 8.30 -15.28
CA GLU A 70 2.49 7.05 -15.15
C GLU A 70 3.28 5.89 -15.76
N GLY A 71 3.26 4.72 -15.11
CA GLY A 71 3.89 3.50 -15.60
C GLY A 71 5.34 3.32 -15.17
N ALA A 72 5.84 2.09 -15.32
CA ALA A 72 7.23 1.74 -15.00
C ALA A 72 8.20 2.16 -16.11
N VAL A 73 9.47 2.33 -15.75
CA VAL A 73 10.54 2.70 -16.65
C VAL A 73 11.37 1.45 -16.96
N PRO A 74 11.36 0.93 -18.21
CA PRO A 74 12.33 -0.09 -18.61
C PRO A 74 13.73 0.50 -18.59
N ALA A 75 14.62 -0.08 -17.77
CA ALA A 75 15.97 0.46 -17.58
C ALA A 75 16.91 0.16 -18.76
N LEU A 76 16.57 -0.80 -19.62
CA LEU A 76 17.32 -1.13 -20.83
C LEU A 76 16.98 -0.14 -21.97
N ALA A 77 17.66 1.00 -22.01
CA ALA A 77 17.38 2.09 -22.93
C ALA A 77 17.37 1.67 -24.42
N ASP A 78 18.29 0.81 -24.82
CA ASP A 78 18.47 0.41 -26.22
C ASP A 78 17.66 -0.84 -26.60
N SER A 79 16.81 -1.33 -25.71
CA SER A 79 16.06 -2.58 -25.91
C SER A 79 14.83 -2.45 -26.82
N GLY A 80 14.33 -1.23 -27.00
CA GLY A 80 13.08 -0.98 -27.73
C GLY A 80 11.81 -1.39 -26.98
N TYR A 81 11.89 -1.75 -25.70
CA TYR A 81 10.73 -2.22 -24.92
C TYR A 81 9.67 -1.14 -24.66
N CYS A 82 10.05 0.11 -24.62
CA CYS A 82 9.11 1.22 -24.46
C CYS A 82 9.58 2.39 -25.31
N MET A 83 8.96 2.56 -26.47
CA MET A 83 9.27 3.61 -27.42
C MET A 83 8.12 4.62 -27.48
N VAL A 84 8.45 5.91 -27.46
CA VAL A 84 7.52 7.02 -27.60
C VAL A 84 8.05 7.91 -28.71
N GLY A 85 7.25 8.17 -29.74
CA GLY A 85 7.68 9.00 -30.88
C GLY A 85 8.96 8.51 -31.58
N GLY A 86 9.29 7.20 -31.48
CA GLY A 86 10.55 6.65 -32.00
C GLY A 86 11.73 6.72 -31.01
N HIS A 87 11.56 7.28 -29.83
CA HIS A 87 12.60 7.43 -28.80
C HIS A 87 12.34 6.49 -27.62
N ALA A 88 13.41 5.98 -26.98
CA ALA A 88 13.26 5.20 -25.75
C ALA A 88 12.70 6.08 -24.62
N PHE A 89 11.63 5.62 -23.98
CA PHE A 89 10.95 6.38 -22.91
C PHE A 89 11.89 6.84 -21.79
N ILE A 90 12.88 6.01 -21.41
CA ILE A 90 13.86 6.38 -20.37
C ILE A 90 14.66 7.63 -20.76
N ASN A 91 14.96 7.85 -22.03
CA ASN A 91 15.70 9.02 -22.48
C ASN A 91 14.80 10.27 -22.45
N GLN A 92 13.56 10.16 -22.93
CA GLN A 92 12.56 11.22 -22.87
C GLN A 92 12.26 11.61 -21.40
N LEU A 93 12.14 10.62 -20.52
CA LEU A 93 11.96 10.85 -19.09
C LEU A 93 13.13 11.61 -18.46
N LYS A 94 14.37 11.20 -18.77
CA LYS A 94 15.57 11.89 -18.25
C LYS A 94 15.65 13.33 -18.72
N GLU A 95 15.37 13.57 -19.99
CA GLU A 95 15.34 14.92 -20.58
C GLU A 95 14.27 15.79 -19.90
N ALA A 96 13.02 15.34 -19.85
CA ALA A 96 11.96 16.09 -19.18
C ALA A 96 12.22 16.27 -17.67
N ALA A 97 12.77 15.28 -17.00
CA ALA A 97 13.11 15.38 -15.57
C ALA A 97 14.23 16.37 -15.30
N ALA A 98 15.22 16.51 -16.20
CA ALA A 98 16.32 17.46 -16.03
C ALA A 98 15.82 18.90 -15.88
N HIS A 99 14.74 19.24 -16.53
CA HIS A 99 14.17 20.58 -16.64
C HIS A 99 12.91 20.81 -15.79
N CYS A 100 12.38 19.80 -15.09
CA CYS A 100 11.20 19.97 -14.24
C CYS A 100 11.53 20.54 -12.85
N ALA A 101 10.55 21.20 -12.22
CA ALA A 101 10.64 21.65 -10.84
C ALA A 101 10.47 20.50 -9.84
N ALA A 102 9.58 19.55 -10.15
CA ALA A 102 9.31 18.37 -9.34
C ALA A 102 8.63 17.27 -10.15
N ILE A 103 8.62 16.04 -9.62
CA ILE A 103 8.01 14.88 -10.24
C ILE A 103 6.89 14.36 -9.36
N ILE A 104 5.74 14.03 -9.94
CA ILE A 104 4.66 13.29 -9.30
C ILE A 104 4.51 11.95 -9.99
N ASN A 105 4.79 10.86 -9.27
CA ASN A 105 4.61 9.50 -9.76
C ASN A 105 3.20 9.02 -9.46
N TYR A 106 2.39 8.85 -10.48
CA TYR A 106 1.05 8.27 -10.36
C TYR A 106 1.07 6.77 -10.57
N GLY A 107 0.66 6.05 -9.54
CA GLY A 107 0.61 4.60 -9.53
C GLY A 107 1.87 3.93 -9.01
N SER A 108 1.70 2.70 -8.54
CA SER A 108 2.81 1.88 -8.02
C SER A 108 3.83 1.52 -9.10
N CYS A 109 3.43 1.60 -10.38
CA CYS A 109 4.33 1.36 -11.51
C CYS A 109 5.40 2.45 -11.60
N SER A 110 5.01 3.72 -11.63
CA SER A 110 5.96 4.83 -11.66
C SER A 110 6.68 5.03 -10.33
N ALA A 111 6.02 4.74 -9.21
CA ALA A 111 6.65 4.83 -7.90
C ALA A 111 7.75 3.77 -7.69
N TRP A 112 7.51 2.50 -8.06
CA TRP A 112 8.39 1.38 -7.69
C TRP A 112 8.58 0.31 -8.75
N GLY A 113 7.98 0.44 -9.93
CA GLY A 113 8.04 -0.54 -11.01
C GLY A 113 6.73 -1.29 -11.24
N GLY A 114 5.97 -1.58 -10.16
CA GLY A 114 4.67 -2.21 -10.24
C GLY A 114 4.71 -3.60 -10.89
N ILE A 115 3.58 -4.03 -11.43
CA ILE A 115 3.44 -5.35 -12.06
C ILE A 115 4.44 -5.56 -13.22
N GLN A 116 4.88 -4.49 -13.90
CA GLN A 116 5.87 -4.59 -14.96
C GLN A 116 7.26 -5.00 -14.45
N ALA A 117 7.54 -4.72 -13.16
CA ALA A 117 8.78 -5.13 -12.51
C ALA A 117 8.70 -6.55 -11.89
N ALA A 118 7.57 -7.25 -12.04
CA ALA A 118 7.41 -8.61 -11.54
C ALA A 118 8.43 -9.56 -12.16
N ARG A 119 8.93 -10.51 -11.35
CA ARG A 119 9.88 -11.53 -11.80
C ARG A 119 9.30 -12.37 -12.96
N PRO A 120 10.09 -12.66 -13.98
CA PRO A 120 11.56 -12.51 -14.13
C PRO A 120 12.03 -11.11 -14.55
N ASN A 121 11.17 -10.14 -14.81
CA ASN A 121 11.47 -8.76 -15.20
C ASN A 121 12.52 -8.63 -16.34
N PRO A 122 12.28 -9.19 -17.51
CA PRO A 122 13.25 -9.18 -18.61
C PRO A 122 13.55 -7.79 -19.15
N THR A 123 12.65 -6.83 -18.91
CA THR A 123 12.79 -5.43 -19.32
C THR A 123 13.59 -4.58 -18.32
N GLN A 124 13.92 -5.14 -17.17
CA GLN A 124 14.48 -4.41 -16.03
C GLN A 124 13.63 -3.18 -15.66
N SER A 125 12.31 -3.33 -15.75
CA SER A 125 11.38 -2.26 -15.39
C SER A 125 11.50 -1.89 -13.91
N THR A 126 11.52 -0.57 -13.65
CA THR A 126 11.69 -0.02 -12.31
C THR A 126 10.88 1.26 -12.12
N GLY A 127 10.82 1.77 -10.89
CA GLY A 127 10.21 3.06 -10.59
C GLY A 127 11.09 4.24 -11.01
N VAL A 128 10.47 5.39 -11.24
CA VAL A 128 11.13 6.65 -11.58
C VAL A 128 12.22 7.05 -10.55
N PRO A 129 12.03 6.88 -9.22
CA PRO A 129 13.06 7.25 -8.24
C PRO A 129 14.39 6.49 -8.41
N ASN A 130 14.39 5.33 -9.05
CA ASN A 130 15.60 4.57 -9.32
C ASN A 130 16.36 5.07 -10.56
N ILE A 131 15.73 5.92 -11.37
CA ILE A 131 16.29 6.50 -12.59
C ILE A 131 16.66 7.97 -12.36
N ILE A 132 15.80 8.70 -11.63
CA ILE A 132 15.92 10.13 -11.35
C ILE A 132 16.05 10.28 -9.82
N GLY A 133 17.23 10.63 -9.35
CA GLY A 133 17.52 10.70 -7.90
C GLY A 133 17.72 12.13 -7.36
N ASP A 134 17.80 13.14 -8.21
CA ASP A 134 18.21 14.51 -7.88
C ASP A 134 17.08 15.53 -7.84
N LYS A 135 15.84 15.10 -8.11
CA LYS A 135 14.66 15.97 -8.13
C LYS A 135 13.74 15.70 -6.95
N PRO A 136 12.96 16.69 -6.51
CA PRO A 136 11.86 16.45 -5.59
C PRO A 136 10.84 15.51 -6.20
N ILE A 137 10.58 14.36 -5.56
CA ILE A 137 9.67 13.33 -6.07
C ILE A 137 8.58 13.07 -5.04
N ILE A 138 7.33 12.99 -5.51
CA ILE A 138 6.19 12.48 -4.75
C ILE A 138 5.70 11.19 -5.38
N ASN A 139 5.54 10.17 -4.55
CA ASN A 139 4.95 8.89 -4.93
C ASN A 139 3.48 8.85 -4.51
N VAL A 140 2.60 8.67 -5.47
CA VAL A 140 1.16 8.45 -5.26
C VAL A 140 0.84 7.01 -5.68
N PRO A 141 1.19 6.02 -4.84
CA PRO A 141 1.03 4.62 -5.21
C PRO A 141 -0.43 4.19 -5.19
N GLY A 142 -0.68 3.09 -5.87
CA GLY A 142 -1.96 2.43 -6.07
C GLY A 142 -1.97 1.77 -7.45
N CYS A 143 -2.87 0.83 -7.69
CA CYS A 143 -2.95 0.16 -8.99
C CYS A 143 -4.41 0.07 -9.49
N PRO A 144 -4.93 1.23 -9.94
CA PRO A 144 -4.43 2.62 -9.90
C PRO A 144 -4.60 3.29 -8.52
N PRO A 145 -4.12 4.52 -8.30
CA PRO A 145 -4.41 5.31 -7.10
C PRO A 145 -5.87 5.75 -7.03
N ILE A 146 -6.31 6.12 -5.83
CA ILE A 146 -7.63 6.75 -5.64
C ILE A 146 -7.66 8.07 -6.41
N PRO A 147 -8.69 8.34 -7.22
CA PRO A 147 -8.79 9.57 -8.02
C PRO A 147 -8.58 10.86 -7.21
N GLU A 148 -9.26 10.97 -6.09
CA GLU A 148 -9.22 12.16 -5.21
C GLU A 148 -7.84 12.36 -4.55
N VAL A 149 -7.04 11.31 -4.39
CA VAL A 149 -5.65 11.43 -3.94
C VAL A 149 -4.78 12.05 -5.03
N MET A 150 -4.98 11.64 -6.29
CA MET A 150 -4.23 12.19 -7.42
C MET A 150 -4.51 13.66 -7.62
N THR A 151 -5.79 14.05 -7.70
CA THR A 151 -6.22 15.45 -7.85
C THR A 151 -5.86 16.28 -6.62
N GLY A 152 -5.96 15.71 -5.42
CA GLY A 152 -5.62 16.38 -4.17
C GLY A 152 -4.14 16.75 -4.05
N VAL A 153 -3.23 15.97 -4.61
CA VAL A 153 -1.80 16.31 -4.65
C VAL A 153 -1.53 17.48 -5.59
N ILE A 154 -2.16 17.51 -6.76
CA ILE A 154 -2.05 18.63 -7.70
C ILE A 154 -2.66 19.89 -7.09
N ALA A 155 -3.88 19.80 -6.53
CA ALA A 155 -4.56 20.91 -5.89
C ALA A 155 -3.73 21.48 -4.73
N HIS A 156 -3.09 20.64 -3.93
CA HIS A 156 -2.20 21.11 -2.87
C HIS A 156 -1.06 21.96 -3.43
N TYR A 157 -0.40 21.48 -4.49
CA TYR A 157 0.67 22.25 -5.12
C TYR A 157 0.16 23.55 -5.74
N ALA A 158 -0.94 23.51 -6.45
CA ALA A 158 -1.55 24.70 -7.07
C ALA A 158 -1.93 25.78 -6.03
N MET A 159 -2.45 25.37 -4.87
CA MET A 159 -2.85 26.29 -3.82
C MET A 159 -1.70 26.83 -2.97
N PHE A 160 -0.70 26.03 -2.69
CA PHE A 160 0.36 26.37 -1.72
C PHE A 160 1.73 26.61 -2.35
N GLY A 161 1.91 26.37 -3.64
CA GLY A 161 3.18 26.52 -4.36
C GLY A 161 4.29 25.58 -3.88
N LYS A 162 3.94 24.54 -3.11
CA LYS A 162 4.88 23.56 -2.56
C LYS A 162 4.27 22.17 -2.50
N LEU A 163 5.13 21.18 -2.56
CA LEU A 163 4.72 19.79 -2.44
C LEU A 163 4.22 19.47 -1.01
N PRO A 164 3.23 18.57 -0.85
CA PRO A 164 2.78 18.14 0.47
C PRO A 164 3.87 17.37 1.23
N PRO A 165 3.84 17.37 2.58
CA PRO A 165 4.74 16.56 3.39
C PRO A 165 4.61 15.07 3.08
N VAL A 166 5.76 14.39 2.93
CA VAL A 166 5.82 12.97 2.58
C VAL A 166 6.37 12.10 3.72
N ASP A 167 6.09 10.80 3.65
CA ASP A 167 6.71 9.78 4.49
C ASP A 167 8.07 9.34 3.91
N ASN A 168 8.69 8.32 4.53
CA ASN A 168 9.99 7.79 4.11
C ASN A 168 9.97 7.13 2.72
N GLU A 169 8.77 6.81 2.20
CA GLU A 169 8.55 6.23 0.88
C GLU A 169 8.20 7.29 -0.18
N GLY A 170 8.23 8.57 0.20
CA GLY A 170 7.85 9.69 -0.66
C GLY A 170 6.35 9.84 -0.85
N ARG A 171 5.50 9.18 -0.02
CA ARG A 171 4.05 9.24 -0.13
C ARG A 171 3.48 10.39 0.69
N PRO A 172 2.48 11.16 0.18
CA PRO A 172 1.84 12.24 0.93
C PRO A 172 1.21 11.74 2.24
N LYS A 173 1.71 12.22 3.38
CA LYS A 173 1.26 11.77 4.72
C LYS A 173 -0.23 11.93 4.96
N GLN A 174 -0.86 12.94 4.39
CA GLN A 174 -2.30 13.16 4.53
C GLN A 174 -3.15 12.03 3.93
N PHE A 175 -2.63 11.30 2.94
CA PHE A 175 -3.34 10.21 2.27
C PHE A 175 -2.82 8.83 2.65
N PHE A 176 -1.56 8.72 3.06
CA PHE A 176 -0.89 7.47 3.36
C PHE A 176 -0.40 7.38 4.81
N GLY A 177 -0.96 8.19 5.71
CA GLY A 177 -0.59 8.19 7.13
C GLY A 177 -1.20 7.04 7.93
N ASN A 178 -2.32 6.46 7.48
CA ASN A 178 -3.03 5.38 8.17
C ASN A 178 -3.02 4.09 7.35
N ARG A 179 -3.00 2.95 8.04
CA ARG A 179 -3.19 1.66 7.37
C ARG A 179 -4.65 1.46 7.00
N LEU A 180 -4.90 0.76 5.90
CA LEU A 180 -6.26 0.41 5.49
C LEU A 180 -7.02 -0.32 6.59
N HIS A 181 -6.36 -1.23 7.29
CA HIS A 181 -6.96 -2.01 8.39
C HIS A 181 -7.53 -1.12 9.50
N ASP A 182 -6.85 -0.02 9.84
CA ASP A 182 -7.26 0.87 10.92
C ASP A 182 -8.53 1.67 10.59
N THR A 183 -8.83 1.83 9.29
CA THR A 183 -9.99 2.57 8.78
C THR A 183 -11.01 1.68 8.07
N CYS A 184 -10.79 0.37 8.07
CA CYS A 184 -11.63 -0.58 7.37
C CYS A 184 -12.98 -0.78 8.08
N TYR A 185 -14.10 -0.70 7.34
CA TYR A 185 -15.42 -0.95 7.90
C TYR A 185 -15.62 -2.40 8.39
N ARG A 186 -14.77 -3.34 7.96
CA ARG A 186 -14.75 -4.74 8.43
C ARG A 186 -13.92 -4.92 9.72
N ARG A 187 -13.30 -3.86 10.24
CA ARG A 187 -12.48 -3.93 11.45
C ARG A 187 -13.22 -4.51 12.67
N PRO A 188 -14.49 -4.18 12.95
CA PRO A 188 -15.22 -4.78 14.06
C PRO A 188 -15.35 -6.31 13.97
N PHE A 189 -15.44 -6.86 12.76
CA PHE A 189 -15.45 -8.32 12.57
C PHE A 189 -14.10 -8.95 12.85
N PHE A 190 -13.00 -8.26 12.50
CA PHE A 190 -11.66 -8.71 12.87
C PHE A 190 -11.49 -8.78 14.39
N ASP A 191 -11.88 -7.72 15.10
CA ASP A 191 -11.77 -7.62 16.55
C ASP A 191 -12.68 -8.66 17.26
N ALA A 192 -13.78 -9.06 16.65
CA ALA A 192 -14.68 -10.11 17.12
C ALA A 192 -14.26 -11.53 16.71
N GLY A 193 -13.14 -11.71 15.98
CA GLY A 193 -12.70 -13.02 15.49
C GLY A 193 -13.59 -13.61 14.38
N LEU A 194 -14.40 -12.80 13.71
CA LEU A 194 -15.31 -13.22 12.64
C LEU A 194 -14.66 -13.07 11.27
N PHE A 195 -14.20 -14.17 10.71
CA PHE A 195 -13.49 -14.22 9.43
C PHE A 195 -14.28 -15.01 8.37
N ALA A 196 -14.19 -14.53 7.12
CA ALA A 196 -14.57 -15.36 5.98
C ALA A 196 -13.46 -16.39 5.74
N GLU A 197 -13.85 -17.65 5.53
CA GLU A 197 -12.94 -18.78 5.28
C GLU A 197 -12.85 -19.09 3.78
N ASP A 198 -13.85 -18.67 3.01
CA ASP A 198 -13.93 -18.79 1.56
C ASP A 198 -14.70 -17.59 1.00
N PHE A 199 -14.41 -17.17 -0.25
CA PHE A 199 -15.10 -16.04 -0.89
C PHE A 199 -16.60 -16.24 -1.11
N ASN A 200 -17.10 -17.46 -0.98
CA ASN A 200 -18.52 -17.81 -1.15
C ASN A 200 -19.17 -18.36 0.11
N ASP A 201 -18.49 -18.38 1.23
CA ASP A 201 -19.00 -18.91 2.48
C ASP A 201 -20.05 -17.99 3.15
N LYS A 202 -20.58 -18.43 4.29
CA LYS A 202 -21.53 -17.64 5.09
C LYS A 202 -20.88 -16.35 5.61
N GLY A 203 -19.61 -16.41 6.00
CA GLY A 203 -18.87 -15.26 6.51
C GLY A 203 -18.67 -14.18 5.45
N ALA A 204 -18.27 -14.57 4.23
CA ALA A 204 -18.14 -13.65 3.11
C ALA A 204 -19.47 -12.97 2.77
N LYS A 205 -20.57 -13.74 2.70
CA LYS A 205 -21.92 -13.23 2.45
C LYS A 205 -22.42 -12.30 3.57
N ALA A 206 -22.02 -12.55 4.81
CA ALA A 206 -22.34 -11.72 5.97
C ALA A 206 -21.43 -10.49 6.11
N GLY A 207 -20.43 -10.32 5.25
CA GLY A 207 -19.52 -9.19 5.29
C GLY A 207 -18.39 -9.28 6.33
N TRP A 208 -18.07 -10.48 6.83
CA TRP A 208 -17.01 -10.69 7.81
C TRP A 208 -15.63 -10.32 7.28
N CYS A 209 -14.64 -10.22 8.18
CA CYS A 209 -13.29 -9.82 7.82
C CYS A 209 -12.65 -10.81 6.82
N LEU A 210 -11.96 -10.26 5.81
CA LEU A 210 -11.30 -11.04 4.77
C LEU A 210 -9.82 -11.37 5.11
N TYR A 211 -9.40 -11.19 6.35
CA TYR A 211 -8.00 -11.41 6.75
C TYR A 211 -7.50 -12.81 6.38
N LYS A 212 -8.27 -13.85 6.69
CA LYS A 212 -7.93 -15.22 6.35
C LYS A 212 -7.91 -15.53 4.84
N LEU A 213 -8.46 -14.66 4.04
CA LEU A 213 -8.42 -14.72 2.57
C LEU A 213 -7.30 -13.86 1.98
N GLY A 214 -6.20 -13.69 2.70
CA GLY A 214 -5.00 -13.02 2.23
C GLY A 214 -5.13 -11.49 2.15
N CYS A 215 -5.95 -10.89 3.02
CA CYS A 215 -6.08 -9.43 3.04
C CYS A 215 -4.84 -8.77 3.66
N ARG A 216 -4.11 -7.99 2.87
CA ARG A 216 -2.92 -7.23 3.28
C ARG A 216 -3.24 -5.85 3.88
N GLY A 217 -4.51 -5.60 4.25
CA GLY A 217 -4.93 -4.35 4.88
C GLY A 217 -4.13 -3.95 6.12
N PRO A 218 -3.72 -4.88 7.01
CA PRO A 218 -2.94 -4.59 8.21
C PRO A 218 -1.56 -3.97 7.97
N GLU A 219 -0.96 -4.18 6.82
CA GLU A 219 0.37 -3.67 6.44
C GLU A 219 0.31 -2.55 5.39
N THR A 220 -0.87 -2.28 4.81
CA THR A 220 -1.04 -1.40 3.67
C THR A 220 -1.47 0.00 4.09
N TYR A 221 -0.62 0.99 3.88
CA TYR A 221 -0.96 2.40 4.08
C TYR A 221 -1.73 2.94 2.89
N SER A 222 -2.99 3.31 3.09
CA SER A 222 -3.89 3.76 2.02
C SER A 222 -5.13 4.46 2.57
N SER A 223 -5.65 5.43 1.83
CA SER A 223 -6.91 6.10 2.13
C SER A 223 -8.17 5.33 1.68
N CYS A 224 -8.05 4.09 1.20
CA CYS A 224 -9.19 3.32 0.68
C CYS A 224 -10.35 3.19 1.67
N GLY A 225 -10.06 3.05 2.98
CA GLY A 225 -11.09 2.95 4.01
C GLY A 225 -11.84 4.27 4.27
N ASN A 226 -11.18 5.40 4.07
CA ASN A 226 -11.71 6.74 4.34
C ASN A 226 -12.32 7.37 3.09
N LEU A 227 -11.51 7.56 2.05
CA LEU A 227 -11.94 8.24 0.83
C LEU A 227 -12.79 7.35 -0.06
N ARG A 228 -12.49 6.05 -0.10
CA ARG A 228 -13.08 5.10 -1.05
C ARG A 228 -12.77 5.51 -2.50
N TRP A 229 -13.39 4.85 -3.44
CA TRP A 229 -13.26 5.11 -4.88
C TRP A 229 -14.56 5.69 -5.42
N TRP A 230 -14.49 6.32 -6.58
CA TRP A 230 -15.66 6.82 -7.29
C TRP A 230 -16.52 7.75 -6.43
N ASN A 231 -15.90 8.82 -5.95
CA ASN A 231 -16.57 9.79 -5.10
C ASN A 231 -17.20 9.17 -3.83
N GLY A 232 -16.44 8.32 -3.17
CA GLY A 232 -16.84 7.72 -1.90
C GLY A 232 -17.75 6.48 -1.99
N LEU A 233 -17.95 5.93 -3.19
CA LEU A 233 -18.88 4.82 -3.39
C LEU A 233 -18.43 3.52 -2.72
N SER A 234 -17.25 3.01 -3.07
CA SER A 234 -16.76 1.71 -2.61
C SER A 234 -15.24 1.59 -2.73
N TYR A 235 -14.69 0.49 -2.22
CA TYR A 235 -13.30 0.08 -2.41
C TYR A 235 -13.21 -1.45 -2.38
N PRO A 236 -12.09 -2.07 -2.82
CA PRO A 236 -12.03 -3.52 -3.02
C PRO A 236 -12.51 -4.35 -1.84
N VAL A 237 -12.09 -4.04 -0.61
CA VAL A 237 -12.50 -4.79 0.59
C VAL A 237 -14.00 -4.63 0.87
N GLN A 238 -14.57 -3.47 0.60
CA GLN A 238 -16.00 -3.25 0.71
C GLN A 238 -16.77 -4.08 -0.31
N SER A 239 -16.24 -4.20 -1.51
CA SER A 239 -16.82 -5.00 -2.60
C SER A 239 -16.56 -6.50 -2.47
N GLY A 240 -15.92 -6.97 -1.40
CA GLY A 240 -15.72 -8.39 -1.12
C GLY A 240 -14.40 -8.98 -1.60
N ALA A 241 -13.45 -8.15 -2.09
CA ALA A 241 -12.12 -8.59 -2.47
C ALA A 241 -11.09 -8.22 -1.40
N SER A 242 -10.23 -9.15 -1.01
CA SER A 242 -9.14 -8.88 -0.06
C SER A 242 -8.21 -7.78 -0.59
N CYS A 243 -7.67 -6.95 0.31
CA CYS A 243 -6.66 -5.97 -0.05
C CYS A 243 -5.40 -6.68 -0.53
N ILE A 244 -4.92 -6.32 -1.71
CA ILE A 244 -3.70 -6.89 -2.31
C ILE A 244 -2.43 -6.10 -1.98
N GLY A 245 -2.53 -5.06 -1.16
CA GLY A 245 -1.37 -4.24 -0.81
C GLY A 245 -0.86 -3.35 -1.94
N CYS A 246 -1.71 -2.94 -2.87
CA CYS A 246 -1.30 -2.26 -4.11
C CYS A 246 -0.52 -0.95 -3.92
N THR A 247 -0.49 -0.38 -2.72
CA THR A 247 0.30 0.80 -2.34
C THR A 247 1.60 0.44 -1.63
N ASN A 248 1.95 -0.84 -1.51
CA ASN A 248 3.22 -1.31 -0.95
C ASN A 248 4.23 -1.56 -2.06
N LYS A 249 5.52 -1.43 -1.73
CA LYS A 249 6.59 -1.89 -2.62
C LYS A 249 6.51 -3.41 -2.81
N ASN A 250 6.83 -3.88 -3.99
CA ASN A 250 6.91 -5.30 -4.34
C ASN A 250 5.63 -6.12 -4.12
N PHE A 251 4.46 -5.47 -3.93
CA PHE A 251 3.20 -6.18 -3.67
C PHE A 251 2.89 -7.26 -4.71
N TRP A 252 3.48 -7.15 -5.89
CA TRP A 252 3.32 -8.06 -7.03
C TRP A 252 4.15 -9.35 -6.93
N ASP A 253 5.18 -9.38 -6.07
CA ASP A 253 6.15 -10.48 -5.96
C ASP A 253 6.35 -10.98 -4.52
N GLU A 254 5.72 -10.37 -3.53
CA GLU A 254 5.92 -10.76 -2.12
C GLU A 254 5.30 -12.11 -1.82
N ASP A 255 3.98 -12.24 -2.03
CA ASP A 255 3.22 -13.46 -1.81
C ASP A 255 2.14 -13.59 -2.88
N PRO A 256 1.62 -14.80 -3.15
CA PRO A 256 0.46 -14.97 -4.01
C PRO A 256 -0.71 -14.10 -3.55
N LEU A 257 -1.37 -13.45 -4.51
CA LEU A 257 -2.55 -12.64 -4.22
C LEU A 257 -3.69 -13.55 -3.77
N TYR A 258 -4.39 -13.15 -2.71
CA TYR A 258 -5.51 -13.90 -2.11
C TYR A 258 -5.11 -15.27 -1.53
N GLU A 259 -3.83 -15.47 -1.23
CA GLU A 259 -3.41 -16.67 -0.55
C GLU A 259 -4.04 -16.73 0.84
N ARG A 260 -4.67 -17.86 1.14
CA ARG A 260 -5.27 -18.08 2.44
C ARG A 260 -4.20 -18.08 3.52
N ILE A 261 -4.35 -17.21 4.52
CA ILE A 261 -3.47 -17.23 5.69
C ILE A 261 -3.83 -18.47 6.51
N PRO A 262 -2.91 -19.45 6.64
CA PRO A 262 -3.19 -20.65 7.42
C PRO A 262 -3.40 -20.29 8.89
N ASP A 263 -4.29 -20.98 9.54
CA ASP A 263 -4.30 -21.04 11.00
C ASP A 263 -2.93 -21.49 11.46
N VAL A 264 -2.37 -20.86 12.46
CA VAL A 264 -0.97 -20.93 12.91
C VAL A 264 -0.17 -22.15 12.42
N PRO A 265 0.96 -22.00 11.69
CA PRO A 265 1.71 -23.11 11.12
C PRO A 265 2.06 -24.17 12.17
N GLY A 266 1.75 -25.42 11.87
CA GLY A 266 2.01 -26.56 12.75
C GLY A 266 0.91 -26.89 13.77
N ILE A 267 -0.05 -26.00 14.02
CA ILE A 267 -1.12 -26.24 15.02
C ILE A 267 -2.30 -26.95 14.40
N SER A 268 -2.65 -26.60 13.17
CA SER A 268 -3.68 -27.33 12.41
C SER A 268 -3.29 -28.79 12.14
N SER A 269 -2.01 -29.08 11.91
CA SER A 269 -1.49 -30.44 11.73
C SER A 269 -1.50 -31.29 13.01
N LEU A 270 -1.55 -30.65 14.18
CA LEU A 270 -1.67 -31.31 15.49
C LEU A 270 -3.12 -31.48 15.94
N GLY A 271 -4.11 -31.07 15.16
CA GLY A 271 -5.52 -31.15 15.51
C GLY A 271 -5.95 -30.19 16.65
N LEU A 272 -5.12 -29.21 16.99
CA LEU A 272 -5.34 -28.28 18.11
C LEU A 272 -6.23 -27.07 17.75
N GLY A 273 -6.79 -27.05 16.54
CA GLY A 273 -7.71 -26.00 16.11
C GLY A 273 -7.03 -24.65 15.80
N ASN A 274 -7.69 -23.58 16.13
CA ASN A 274 -7.23 -22.23 15.87
C ASN A 274 -6.36 -21.66 17.02
N ILE A 275 -5.81 -20.46 16.84
CA ILE A 275 -4.94 -19.77 17.82
C ILE A 275 -5.64 -19.54 19.16
N ASP A 276 -6.98 -19.35 19.16
CA ASP A 276 -7.75 -19.14 20.38
C ASP A 276 -7.78 -20.40 21.24
N THR A 277 -7.88 -21.59 20.61
CA THR A 277 -7.78 -22.89 21.29
C THR A 277 -6.41 -23.07 21.93
N VAL A 278 -5.35 -22.74 21.21
CA VAL A 278 -3.97 -22.81 21.74
C VAL A 278 -3.74 -21.81 22.85
N GLY A 279 -4.22 -20.57 22.68
CA GLY A 279 -4.20 -19.53 23.71
C GLY A 279 -4.94 -19.98 24.97
N GLY A 280 -6.12 -20.56 24.82
CA GLY A 280 -6.91 -21.12 25.91
C GLY A 280 -6.18 -22.25 26.66
N ILE A 281 -5.56 -23.18 25.94
CA ILE A 281 -4.75 -24.28 26.52
C ILE A 281 -3.54 -23.71 27.29
N ALA A 282 -2.83 -22.75 26.70
CA ALA A 282 -1.65 -22.13 27.33
C ALA A 282 -2.03 -21.37 28.61
N LEU A 283 -3.13 -20.60 28.59
CA LEU A 283 -3.65 -19.91 29.76
C LEU A 283 -4.10 -20.89 30.85
N GLY A 284 -4.77 -21.97 30.48
CA GLY A 284 -5.16 -23.03 31.42
C GLY A 284 -3.96 -23.69 32.09
N ALA A 285 -2.93 -24.05 31.32
CA ALA A 285 -1.69 -24.62 31.83
C ALA A 285 -0.97 -23.66 32.81
N MET A 286 -0.93 -22.36 32.45
CA MET A 286 -0.33 -21.33 33.30
C MET A 286 -1.10 -21.15 34.62
N ALA A 287 -2.44 -21.14 34.57
CA ALA A 287 -3.28 -21.06 35.76
C ALA A 287 -3.08 -22.25 36.70
N VAL A 288 -3.00 -23.47 36.15
CA VAL A 288 -2.70 -24.70 36.93
C VAL A 288 -1.30 -24.62 37.52
N GLY A 289 -0.29 -24.14 36.79
CA GLY A 289 1.07 -23.93 37.32
C GLY A 289 1.12 -22.95 38.48
N ILE A 290 0.43 -21.83 38.37
CA ILE A 290 0.34 -20.81 39.44
C ILE A 290 -0.38 -21.39 40.69
N ALA A 291 -1.49 -22.07 40.49
CA ALA A 291 -2.24 -22.71 41.61
C ALA A 291 -1.40 -23.79 42.29
N GLY A 292 -0.71 -24.62 41.53
CA GLY A 292 0.23 -25.64 42.04
C GLY A 292 1.38 -25.02 42.84
N HIS A 293 1.96 -23.93 42.33
CA HIS A 293 3.03 -23.22 43.05
C HIS A 293 2.51 -22.59 44.37
N ALA A 294 1.34 -21.99 44.34
CA ALA A 294 0.72 -21.40 45.54
C ALA A 294 0.42 -22.47 46.60
N ALA A 295 -0.12 -23.63 46.22
CA ALA A 295 -0.40 -24.75 47.09
C ALA A 295 0.89 -25.32 47.72
N THR A 296 1.93 -25.54 46.92
CA THR A 296 3.22 -26.04 47.45
C THR A 296 3.88 -25.03 48.38
N SER A 297 3.83 -23.75 48.07
CA SER A 297 4.33 -22.66 48.92
C SER A 297 3.58 -22.59 50.28
N ALA A 298 2.24 -22.75 50.28
CA ALA A 298 1.44 -22.79 51.49
C ALA A 298 1.78 -24.01 52.37
N ILE A 299 1.96 -25.19 51.75
CA ILE A 299 2.37 -26.41 52.45
C ILE A 299 3.75 -26.25 53.08
N GLN A 300 4.71 -25.71 52.33
CA GLN A 300 6.07 -25.46 52.86
C GLN A 300 6.09 -24.45 53.98
N LYS A 301 5.28 -23.37 53.88
CA LYS A 301 5.13 -22.40 54.96
C LYS A 301 4.59 -23.06 56.22
N LYS A 302 3.51 -23.86 56.12
CA LYS A 302 2.92 -24.58 57.25
C LYS A 302 3.91 -25.55 57.92
N LYS A 303 4.74 -26.24 57.12
CA LYS A 303 5.82 -27.11 57.65
C LYS A 303 6.90 -26.31 58.39
N ARG A 304 7.30 -25.14 57.90
CA ARG A 304 8.27 -24.26 58.60
C ARG A 304 7.70 -23.74 59.91
N ASP A 305 6.47 -23.22 59.88
CA ASP A 305 5.80 -22.68 61.08
C ASP A 305 5.66 -23.75 62.15
N ALA A 306 5.32 -24.99 61.78
CA ALA A 306 5.26 -26.14 62.69
C ALA A 306 6.65 -26.55 63.24
N ALA A 307 7.70 -26.49 62.45
CA ALA A 307 9.05 -26.78 62.90
C ALA A 307 9.60 -25.69 63.84
N GLU A 308 9.27 -24.43 63.57
CA GLU A 308 9.63 -23.32 64.46
C GLU A 308 8.86 -23.38 65.81
N ALA A 309 7.57 -23.72 65.79
CA ALA A 309 6.79 -23.93 66.97
C ALA A 309 7.34 -25.06 67.84
N LYS A 310 7.77 -26.18 67.23
CA LYS A 310 8.39 -27.30 67.95
C LYS A 310 9.74 -26.88 68.57
N LYS A 311 10.60 -26.17 67.87
CA LYS A 311 11.84 -25.62 68.43
C LYS A 311 11.66 -24.62 69.57
N SER A 312 10.57 -23.84 69.55
CA SER A 312 10.27 -22.88 70.58
C SER A 312 9.72 -23.53 71.86
N SER A 313 9.03 -24.70 71.72
CA SER A 313 8.59 -25.46 72.88
C SER A 313 9.76 -26.19 73.56
N GLU A 314 10.69 -26.81 72.76
CA GLU A 314 11.90 -27.48 73.27
C GLU A 314 12.86 -26.49 73.99
N ARG A 315 12.82 -25.18 73.68
CA ARG A 315 13.60 -24.12 74.35
C ARG A 315 12.99 -23.64 75.68
N LYS A 316 11.73 -23.93 76.00
CA LYS A 316 11.04 -23.53 77.24
C LYS A 316 11.09 -24.56 78.33
N ASP A 317 11.41 -25.81 77.95
CA ASP A 317 11.45 -26.97 78.91
C ASP A 317 12.88 -27.37 79.28
N GLY A 318 13.94 -26.64 78.85
CA GLY A 318 15.35 -26.76 79.29
C GLY A 318 15.85 -25.48 79.96
#